data_6e582882fea30b925566d6d68c0b4ce5
#
_entry.id   6e582882fea30b925566d6d68c0b4ce5
#
_cell.length_a   1.000
_cell.length_b   1.000
_cell.length_c   1.000
_cell.angle_alpha   90.00
_cell.angle_beta   90.00
_cell.angle_gamma   90.00
#
_symmetry.space_group_name_H-M   'P 1'
#
loop_
_entity.id
_entity.type
_entity.pdbx_description
1 polymer ?
#
loop_
_entity_poly.entity_id
_entity_poly.type
_entity_poly.pdbx_seq_one_letter_code
_entity_poly.pdbx_strand_id
1 'polypeptide(L)'
;KLRPVVQEWYPRIVALLPSQGFVPRTNIILRFRNDMGVIPASAGGRFVNCNAGWFRSELQREALGSVVHELVHVVQSYGNGTRSETGGTRIPGWLVEGIPDYIRWYLYEPQTKGAEITARNLDRSRYDASYRISANFLDWACRNHDPGLVQRLNAAGRSGTYREELWREMTGKSVDELGADWKRFHEQRLRTTDSSQD
;
A
#
# COMPACT_ATOMS: atom_id res chain seq x y z
N LYS A 1 12.83 -17.02 -9.62
CA LYS A 1 12.36 -16.48 -8.33
C LYS A 1 11.06 -15.68 -8.45
N LEU A 2 10.88 -14.81 -9.47
CA LEU A 2 9.68 -13.95 -9.61
C LEU A 2 8.40 -14.73 -9.94
N ARG A 3 8.47 -15.72 -10.83
CA ARG A 3 7.27 -16.46 -11.24
C ARG A 3 6.51 -17.11 -10.08
N PRO A 4 7.16 -17.82 -9.14
CA PRO A 4 6.46 -18.35 -7.96
C PRO A 4 5.79 -17.27 -7.12
N VAL A 5 6.45 -16.12 -6.90
CA VAL A 5 5.87 -14.99 -6.15
C VAL A 5 4.61 -14.47 -6.82
N VAL A 6 4.64 -14.26 -8.15
CA VAL A 6 3.45 -13.81 -8.89
C VAL A 6 2.31 -14.83 -8.81
N GLN A 7 2.63 -16.12 -9.00
CA GLN A 7 1.63 -17.19 -8.97
C GLN A 7 0.96 -17.35 -7.60
N GLU A 8 1.72 -17.13 -6.52
CA GLU A 8 1.21 -17.20 -5.16
C GLU A 8 0.48 -15.92 -4.75
N TRP A 9 1.08 -14.76 -4.99
CA TRP A 9 0.58 -13.51 -4.41
C TRP A 9 -0.49 -12.81 -5.23
N TYR A 10 -0.51 -12.97 -6.55
CA TYR A 10 -1.56 -12.33 -7.34
C TYR A 10 -2.98 -12.77 -6.91
N PRO A 11 -3.31 -14.07 -6.79
CA PRO A 11 -4.62 -14.49 -6.31
C PRO A 11 -4.89 -14.08 -4.85
N ARG A 12 -3.88 -14.02 -3.99
CA ARG A 12 -4.03 -13.52 -2.62
C ARG A 12 -4.40 -12.04 -2.60
N ILE A 13 -3.73 -11.20 -3.41
CA ILE A 13 -4.04 -9.78 -3.53
C ILE A 13 -5.46 -9.57 -4.05
N VAL A 14 -5.89 -10.36 -5.04
CA VAL A 14 -7.27 -10.33 -5.54
C VAL A 14 -8.27 -10.61 -4.42
N ALA A 15 -7.99 -11.61 -3.57
CA ALA A 15 -8.83 -11.96 -2.42
C ALA A 15 -8.80 -10.90 -1.30
N LEU A 16 -7.68 -10.20 -1.11
CA LEU A 16 -7.55 -9.12 -0.13
C LEU A 16 -8.28 -7.83 -0.56
N LEU A 17 -8.44 -7.60 -1.85
CA LEU A 17 -8.98 -6.36 -2.42
C LEU A 17 -10.23 -6.60 -3.29
N PRO A 18 -11.24 -7.30 -2.82
CA PRO A 18 -12.47 -7.53 -3.57
C PRO A 18 -13.27 -6.23 -3.72
N SER A 19 -14.13 -6.18 -4.73
CA SER A 19 -15.23 -5.23 -4.85
C SER A 19 -16.30 -5.77 -5.78
N GLN A 20 -17.52 -5.27 -5.65
CA GLN A 20 -18.63 -5.69 -6.48
C GLN A 20 -18.31 -5.42 -7.97
N GLY A 21 -18.55 -6.40 -8.83
CA GLY A 21 -18.33 -6.30 -10.27
C GLY A 21 -16.87 -6.29 -10.72
N PHE A 22 -15.91 -6.38 -9.79
CA PHE A 22 -14.49 -6.46 -10.18
C PHE A 22 -14.15 -7.82 -10.78
N VAL A 23 -13.60 -7.78 -11.99
CA VAL A 23 -13.08 -8.97 -12.68
C VAL A 23 -11.56 -8.83 -12.77
N PRO A 24 -10.80 -9.68 -12.06
CA PRO A 24 -9.34 -9.60 -12.08
C PRO A 24 -8.77 -9.99 -13.44
N ARG A 25 -7.60 -9.47 -13.77
CA ARG A 25 -6.87 -9.86 -14.98
C ARG A 25 -6.42 -11.32 -14.86
N THR A 26 -6.63 -12.11 -15.88
CA THR A 26 -6.23 -13.54 -15.90
C THR A 26 -4.79 -13.75 -16.35
N ASN A 27 -4.16 -12.74 -16.96
CA ASN A 27 -2.84 -12.84 -17.56
C ASN A 27 -2.02 -11.60 -17.20
N ILE A 28 -1.01 -11.78 -16.34
CA ILE A 28 -0.06 -10.74 -15.92
C ILE A 28 1.25 -10.94 -16.67
N ILE A 29 1.78 -9.87 -17.24
CA ILE A 29 3.01 -9.87 -18.03
C ILE A 29 4.07 -9.03 -17.34
N LEU A 30 5.16 -9.66 -16.90
CA LEU A 30 6.36 -8.98 -16.44
C LEU A 30 7.24 -8.64 -17.63
N ARG A 31 7.58 -7.37 -17.79
CA ARG A 31 8.47 -6.86 -18.85
C ARG A 31 9.75 -6.30 -18.25
N PHE A 32 10.88 -6.88 -18.61
CA PHE A 32 12.19 -6.35 -18.21
C PHE A 32 12.65 -5.32 -19.22
N ARG A 33 12.94 -4.10 -18.74
CA ARG A 33 13.30 -2.95 -19.54
C ARG A 33 14.62 -2.35 -19.05
N ASN A 34 15.39 -1.76 -19.99
CA ASN A 34 16.66 -1.08 -19.69
C ASN A 34 16.53 0.46 -19.73
N ASP A 35 15.35 0.97 -20.09
CA ASP A 35 15.05 2.39 -20.33
C ASP A 35 14.13 3.01 -19.25
N MET A 36 14.17 2.49 -18.01
CA MET A 36 13.33 2.96 -16.91
C MET A 36 14.02 4.01 -16.00
N GLY A 37 15.23 4.44 -16.33
CA GLY A 37 15.97 5.39 -15.51
C GLY A 37 16.14 4.89 -14.07
N VAL A 38 15.72 5.70 -13.11
CA VAL A 38 15.80 5.39 -11.67
C VAL A 38 14.56 4.65 -11.13
N ILE A 39 13.54 4.44 -11.95
CA ILE A 39 12.30 3.78 -11.52
C ILE A 39 12.53 2.26 -11.43
N PRO A 40 12.36 1.63 -10.24
CA PRO A 40 12.55 0.19 -10.07
C PRO A 40 11.54 -0.65 -10.83
N ALA A 41 10.25 -0.32 -10.69
CA ALA A 41 9.15 -1.00 -11.35
C ALA A 41 7.97 -0.04 -11.57
N SER A 42 7.01 -0.44 -12.41
CA SER A 42 5.75 0.27 -12.59
C SER A 42 4.69 -0.67 -13.13
N ALA A 43 3.43 -0.47 -12.77
CA ALA A 43 2.32 -1.25 -13.29
C ALA A 43 1.39 -0.43 -14.18
N GLY A 44 0.77 -1.11 -15.16
CA GLY A 44 -0.25 -0.51 -16.04
C GLY A 44 -1.05 -1.58 -16.76
N GLY A 45 -2.37 -1.57 -16.56
CA GLY A 45 -3.24 -2.60 -17.08
C GLY A 45 -2.87 -4.01 -16.57
N ARG A 46 -2.38 -4.89 -17.44
CA ARG A 46 -1.87 -6.22 -17.08
C ARG A 46 -0.35 -6.33 -17.08
N PHE A 47 0.35 -5.21 -17.24
CA PHE A 47 1.80 -5.21 -17.37
C PHE A 47 2.44 -4.72 -16.08
N VAL A 48 3.50 -5.42 -15.65
CA VAL A 48 4.45 -4.97 -14.65
C VAL A 48 5.79 -4.79 -15.35
N ASN A 49 6.21 -3.54 -15.49
CA ASN A 49 7.51 -3.21 -16.06
C ASN A 49 8.56 -3.23 -14.95
N CYS A 50 9.65 -3.93 -15.18
CA CYS A 50 10.73 -4.13 -14.24
C CYS A 50 12.01 -3.54 -14.82
N ASN A 51 12.69 -2.67 -14.10
CA ASN A 51 14.01 -2.17 -14.46
C ASN A 51 15.03 -3.31 -14.41
N ALA A 52 15.51 -3.76 -15.54
CA ALA A 52 16.35 -4.96 -15.64
C ALA A 52 17.67 -4.81 -14.84
N GLY A 53 18.28 -3.62 -14.82
CA GLY A 53 19.49 -3.35 -14.05
C GLY A 53 19.24 -3.43 -12.55
N TRP A 54 18.24 -2.69 -12.09
CA TRP A 54 17.85 -2.65 -10.67
C TRP A 54 17.41 -4.04 -10.16
N PHE A 55 16.64 -4.80 -10.94
CA PHE A 55 16.21 -6.14 -10.57
C PHE A 55 17.37 -7.13 -10.43
N ARG A 56 18.45 -6.99 -11.21
CA ARG A 56 19.65 -7.82 -11.05
C ARG A 56 20.36 -7.52 -9.73
N SER A 57 20.51 -6.26 -9.35
CA SER A 57 21.17 -5.86 -8.10
C SER A 57 20.33 -6.17 -6.86
N GLU A 58 18.99 -6.06 -6.96
CA GLU A 58 18.09 -6.15 -5.81
C GLU A 58 17.37 -7.52 -5.67
N LEU A 59 17.71 -8.50 -6.50
CA LEU A 59 17.01 -9.80 -6.54
C LEU A 59 17.02 -10.56 -5.20
N GLN A 60 17.96 -10.30 -4.33
CA GLN A 60 18.07 -10.91 -3.00
C GLN A 60 17.49 -10.02 -1.89
N ARG A 61 17.05 -8.80 -2.22
CA ARG A 61 16.57 -7.81 -1.27
C ARG A 61 15.18 -7.31 -1.63
N GLU A 62 15.07 -6.26 -2.44
CA GLU A 62 13.81 -5.54 -2.64
C GLU A 62 13.04 -5.93 -3.91
N ALA A 63 13.65 -6.63 -4.87
CA ALA A 63 13.03 -6.89 -6.16
C ALA A 63 11.74 -7.72 -6.08
N LEU A 64 11.66 -8.71 -5.19
CA LEU A 64 10.46 -9.53 -5.04
C LEU A 64 9.31 -8.73 -4.41
N GLY A 65 9.61 -7.96 -3.35
CA GLY A 65 8.65 -7.08 -2.71
C GLY A 65 8.12 -5.98 -3.64
N SER A 66 8.98 -5.43 -4.52
CA SER A 66 8.54 -4.45 -5.51
C SER A 66 7.57 -5.06 -6.53
N VAL A 67 7.76 -6.34 -6.93
CA VAL A 67 6.77 -7.03 -7.78
C VAL A 67 5.43 -7.17 -7.07
N VAL A 68 5.42 -7.53 -5.77
CA VAL A 68 4.17 -7.61 -5.00
C VAL A 68 3.47 -6.25 -4.96
N HIS A 69 4.22 -5.15 -4.71
CA HIS A 69 3.70 -3.78 -4.77
C HIS A 69 3.01 -3.50 -6.13
N GLU A 70 3.68 -3.78 -7.23
CA GLU A 70 3.14 -3.56 -8.58
C GLU A 70 1.93 -4.45 -8.91
N LEU A 71 1.90 -5.68 -8.40
CA LEU A 71 0.72 -6.54 -8.53
C LEU A 71 -0.50 -5.96 -7.84
N VAL A 72 -0.32 -5.25 -6.72
CA VAL A 72 -1.42 -4.54 -6.07
C VAL A 72 -1.98 -3.45 -6.98
N HIS A 73 -1.14 -2.67 -7.67
CA HIS A 73 -1.61 -1.68 -8.65
C HIS A 73 -2.41 -2.32 -9.80
N VAL A 74 -1.99 -3.49 -10.28
CA VAL A 74 -2.77 -4.24 -11.28
C VAL A 74 -4.17 -4.58 -10.75
N VAL A 75 -4.27 -4.99 -9.48
CA VAL A 75 -5.55 -5.35 -8.83
C VAL A 75 -6.34 -4.10 -8.43
N GLN A 76 -5.72 -3.02 -7.99
CA GLN A 76 -6.37 -1.74 -7.72
C GLN A 76 -7.19 -1.30 -8.94
N SER A 77 -6.61 -1.39 -10.13
CA SER A 77 -7.30 -1.11 -11.39
C SER A 77 -8.11 0.19 -11.36
N TYR A 78 -7.59 1.20 -10.65
CA TYR A 78 -8.22 2.52 -10.60
C TYR A 78 -8.17 3.12 -12.01
N GLY A 79 -9.32 3.28 -12.64
CA GLY A 79 -9.42 3.83 -13.99
C GLY A 79 -8.70 5.18 -14.10
N ASN A 80 -8.38 5.61 -15.33
CA ASN A 80 -7.70 6.89 -15.62
C ASN A 80 -8.53 8.11 -15.20
N GLY A 81 -8.95 8.17 -13.93
CA GLY A 81 -9.53 9.37 -13.33
C GLY A 81 -10.75 9.93 -14.03
N THR A 82 -11.57 9.07 -14.66
CA THR A 82 -12.90 9.50 -15.10
C THR A 82 -13.63 10.00 -13.87
N ARG A 83 -13.93 11.29 -13.87
CA ARG A 83 -14.73 11.98 -12.88
C ARG A 83 -15.95 11.12 -12.61
N SER A 84 -16.08 10.62 -11.38
CA SER A 84 -17.22 9.79 -11.02
C SER A 84 -18.51 10.59 -11.23
N GLU A 85 -19.42 10.02 -11.99
CA GLU A 85 -20.81 10.54 -12.09
C GLU A 85 -21.54 10.47 -10.74
N THR A 86 -20.96 9.76 -9.77
CA THR A 86 -21.50 9.50 -8.42
C THR A 86 -21.05 10.47 -7.33
N GLY A 87 -20.35 11.56 -7.70
CA GLY A 87 -19.95 12.62 -6.74
C GLY A 87 -18.74 12.28 -5.84
N GLY A 88 -18.07 11.15 -6.05
CA GLY A 88 -16.83 10.82 -5.34
C GLY A 88 -15.65 11.67 -5.82
N THR A 89 -14.63 11.80 -4.98
CA THR A 89 -13.35 12.42 -5.33
C THR A 89 -12.34 11.39 -5.80
N ARG A 90 -11.28 11.83 -6.46
CA ARG A 90 -10.18 10.92 -6.79
C ARG A 90 -9.53 10.45 -5.50
N ILE A 91 -9.28 9.14 -5.40
CA ILE A 91 -8.52 8.58 -4.29
C ILE A 91 -7.12 9.25 -4.20
N PRO A 92 -6.67 9.72 -3.03
CA PRO A 92 -5.42 10.45 -2.90
C PRO A 92 -4.20 9.57 -3.19
N GLY A 93 -3.15 10.19 -3.77
CA GLY A 93 -1.95 9.47 -4.20
C GLY A 93 -1.25 8.69 -3.09
N TRP A 94 -1.22 9.25 -1.87
CA TRP A 94 -0.63 8.55 -0.72
C TRP A 94 -1.36 7.23 -0.39
N LEU A 95 -2.67 7.18 -0.63
CA LEU A 95 -3.47 5.96 -0.39
C LEU A 95 -3.33 4.98 -1.56
N VAL A 96 -3.21 5.49 -2.81
CA VAL A 96 -2.90 4.65 -3.98
C VAL A 96 -1.61 3.87 -3.77
N GLU A 97 -0.58 4.50 -3.22
CA GLU A 97 0.74 3.91 -2.98
C GLU A 97 0.84 3.21 -1.61
N GLY A 98 0.13 3.74 -0.61
CA GLY A 98 0.13 3.19 0.73
C GLY A 98 -0.48 1.80 0.83
N ILE A 99 -1.53 1.50 0.05
CA ILE A 99 -2.15 0.16 0.01
C ILE A 99 -1.19 -0.90 -0.54
N PRO A 100 -0.47 -0.69 -1.65
CA PRO A 100 0.58 -1.61 -2.11
C PRO A 100 1.67 -1.85 -1.07
N ASP A 101 2.18 -0.79 -0.47
CA ASP A 101 3.21 -0.91 0.56
C ASP A 101 2.68 -1.55 1.86
N TYR A 102 1.41 -1.35 2.24
CA TYR A 102 0.78 -2.10 3.33
C TYR A 102 0.79 -3.61 3.05
N ILE A 103 0.36 -4.03 1.86
CA ILE A 103 0.38 -5.45 1.48
C ILE A 103 1.80 -5.98 1.42
N ARG A 104 2.74 -5.20 0.86
CA ARG A 104 4.15 -5.57 0.80
C ARG A 104 4.76 -5.75 2.18
N TRP A 105 4.75 -4.71 3.03
CA TRP A 105 5.54 -4.66 4.27
C TRP A 105 4.88 -5.36 5.45
N TYR A 106 3.57 -5.52 5.46
CA TYR A 106 2.84 -6.11 6.59
C TYR A 106 2.27 -7.50 6.31
N LEU A 107 2.08 -7.86 5.02
CA LEU A 107 1.52 -9.17 4.67
C LEU A 107 2.51 -10.06 3.92
N TYR A 108 3.32 -9.51 3.00
CA TYR A 108 4.27 -10.27 2.20
C TYR A 108 5.62 -10.48 2.91
N GLU A 109 6.26 -9.41 3.38
CA GLU A 109 7.59 -9.44 3.98
C GLU A 109 7.68 -8.76 5.36
N PRO A 110 6.76 -9.07 6.34
CA PRO A 110 6.68 -8.40 7.63
C PRO A 110 7.96 -8.53 8.46
N GLN A 111 8.72 -9.59 8.28
CA GLN A 111 9.98 -9.85 8.97
C GLN A 111 11.08 -8.82 8.66
N THR A 112 10.97 -8.11 7.53
CA THR A 112 11.97 -7.11 7.11
C THR A 112 11.84 -5.78 7.87
N LYS A 113 10.65 -5.52 8.47
CA LYS A 113 10.33 -4.27 9.18
C LYS A 113 10.56 -3.01 8.34
N GLY A 114 10.43 -3.13 7.00
CA GLY A 114 10.77 -2.07 6.06
C GLY A 114 9.92 -0.80 6.13
N ALA A 115 8.75 -0.87 6.80
CA ALA A 115 7.85 0.27 7.03
C ALA A 115 7.73 0.65 8.52
N GLU A 116 8.70 0.28 9.36
CA GLU A 116 8.64 0.55 10.80
C GLU A 116 8.85 2.05 11.11
N ILE A 117 8.07 2.57 12.06
CA ILE A 117 8.30 3.89 12.64
C ILE A 117 9.32 3.76 13.77
N THR A 118 10.41 4.50 13.64
CA THR A 118 11.54 4.53 14.57
C THR A 118 11.76 5.96 15.08
N ALA A 119 12.58 6.14 16.10
CA ALA A 119 12.97 7.48 16.59
C ALA A 119 13.57 8.36 15.48
N ARG A 120 14.26 7.76 14.49
CA ARG A 120 14.89 8.49 13.37
C ARG A 120 13.91 9.11 12.38
N ASN A 121 12.71 8.51 12.21
CA ASN A 121 11.74 8.97 11.21
C ASN A 121 10.45 9.54 11.82
N LEU A 122 10.22 9.40 13.12
CA LEU A 122 8.99 9.81 13.82
C LEU A 122 8.63 11.29 13.58
N ASP A 123 9.58 12.20 13.71
CA ASP A 123 9.31 13.65 13.60
C ASP A 123 8.78 14.03 12.23
N ARG A 124 9.26 13.35 11.19
CA ARG A 124 8.85 13.56 9.80
C ARG A 124 7.66 12.68 9.38
N SER A 125 7.18 11.83 10.29
CA SER A 125 6.07 10.91 9.99
C SER A 125 4.74 11.64 10.10
N ARG A 126 4.09 11.76 8.95
CA ARG A 126 2.69 12.11 8.77
C ARG A 126 2.08 11.00 7.92
N TYR A 127 0.85 10.61 8.18
CA TYR A 127 0.22 9.43 7.57
C TYR A 127 0.31 9.39 6.03
N ASP A 128 0.49 10.53 5.38
CA ASP A 128 0.58 10.70 3.92
C ASP A 128 1.99 11.11 3.42
N ALA A 129 3.02 11.05 4.29
CA ALA A 129 4.34 11.60 3.96
C ALA A 129 5.16 10.74 2.98
N SER A 130 5.00 9.42 2.98
CA SER A 130 5.66 8.50 2.05
C SER A 130 4.97 7.14 2.03
N TYR A 131 5.23 6.34 1.01
CA TYR A 131 4.63 5.02 0.80
C TYR A 131 4.72 4.12 2.04
N ARG A 132 5.93 3.98 2.61
CA ARG A 132 6.17 3.14 3.79
C ARG A 132 5.51 3.69 5.05
N ILE A 133 5.48 5.00 5.22
CA ILE A 133 4.82 5.64 6.36
C ILE A 133 3.31 5.48 6.25
N SER A 134 2.74 5.68 5.06
CA SER A 134 1.32 5.44 4.79
C SER A 134 0.94 3.98 5.03
N ALA A 135 1.80 3.03 4.65
CA ALA A 135 1.61 1.62 4.93
C ALA A 135 1.55 1.32 6.44
N ASN A 136 2.45 1.92 7.23
CA ASN A 136 2.45 1.78 8.68
C ASN A 136 1.17 2.35 9.31
N PHE A 137 0.75 3.53 8.85
CA PHE A 137 -0.51 4.11 9.29
C PHE A 137 -1.71 3.22 8.98
N LEU A 138 -1.77 2.66 7.76
CA LEU A 138 -2.85 1.75 7.35
C LEU A 138 -2.87 0.46 8.21
N ASP A 139 -1.70 -0.14 8.48
CA ASP A 139 -1.60 -1.30 9.36
C ASP A 139 -2.12 -0.98 10.78
N TRP A 140 -1.69 0.16 11.33
CA TRP A 140 -2.14 0.61 12.64
C TRP A 140 -3.67 0.85 12.65
N ALA A 141 -4.22 1.53 11.64
CA ALA A 141 -5.64 1.82 11.54
C ALA A 141 -6.48 0.53 11.39
N CYS A 142 -6.01 -0.42 10.58
CA CYS A 142 -6.67 -1.73 10.45
C CYS A 142 -6.70 -2.50 11.77
N ARG A 143 -5.62 -2.49 12.54
CA ARG A 143 -5.53 -3.24 13.82
C ARG A 143 -6.32 -2.60 14.95
N ASN A 144 -6.40 -1.27 14.99
CA ASN A 144 -6.97 -0.56 16.14
C ASN A 144 -8.41 -0.07 15.93
N HIS A 145 -8.88 -0.01 14.67
CA HIS A 145 -10.21 0.50 14.35
C HIS A 145 -11.04 -0.49 13.52
N ASP A 146 -10.55 -0.85 12.31
CA ASP A 146 -11.36 -1.65 11.40
C ASP A 146 -10.49 -2.53 10.49
N PRO A 147 -10.46 -3.85 10.70
CA PRO A 147 -9.71 -4.78 9.88
C PRO A 147 -10.06 -4.75 8.38
N GLY A 148 -11.27 -4.32 8.02
CA GLY A 148 -11.74 -4.20 6.65
C GLY A 148 -11.45 -2.86 5.99
N LEU A 149 -10.78 -1.93 6.68
CA LEU A 149 -10.57 -0.56 6.24
C LEU A 149 -9.93 -0.48 4.84
N VAL A 150 -8.78 -1.12 4.65
CA VAL A 150 -8.04 -1.11 3.38
C VAL A 150 -8.87 -1.69 2.24
N GLN A 151 -9.60 -2.77 2.49
CA GLN A 151 -10.49 -3.39 1.50
C GLN A 151 -11.58 -2.41 1.03
N ARG A 152 -12.25 -1.71 1.97
CA ARG A 152 -13.32 -0.76 1.64
C ARG A 152 -12.80 0.50 0.95
N LEU A 153 -11.67 1.03 1.41
CA LEU A 153 -11.03 2.17 0.75
C LEU A 153 -10.61 1.82 -0.69
N ASN A 154 -10.04 0.63 -0.89
CA ASN A 154 -9.72 0.15 -2.24
C ASN A 154 -10.97 -0.01 -3.12
N ALA A 155 -12.04 -0.58 -2.57
CA ALA A 155 -13.30 -0.73 -3.31
C ALA A 155 -13.88 0.64 -3.73
N ALA A 156 -13.88 1.61 -2.83
CA ALA A 156 -14.30 2.99 -3.11
C ALA A 156 -13.41 3.68 -4.17
N GLY A 157 -12.08 3.48 -4.10
CA GLY A 157 -11.16 3.97 -5.11
C GLY A 157 -11.42 3.38 -6.50
N ARG A 158 -11.69 2.06 -6.57
CA ARG A 158 -11.97 1.36 -7.81
C ARG A 158 -13.31 1.77 -8.43
N SER A 159 -14.35 1.96 -7.62
CA SER A 159 -15.67 2.38 -8.07
C SER A 159 -15.78 3.89 -8.32
N GLY A 160 -14.76 4.68 -7.98
CA GLY A 160 -14.81 6.14 -8.07
C GLY A 160 -15.73 6.80 -7.03
N THR A 161 -16.06 6.11 -5.95
CA THR A 161 -16.93 6.61 -4.86
C THR A 161 -16.14 7.02 -3.63
N TYR A 162 -14.80 7.09 -3.72
CA TYR A 162 -13.98 7.54 -2.61
C TYR A 162 -14.37 8.97 -2.21
N ARG A 163 -14.50 9.19 -0.91
CA ARG A 163 -14.67 10.48 -0.25
C ARG A 163 -14.05 10.41 1.14
N GLU A 164 -13.61 11.53 1.66
CA GLU A 164 -12.86 11.57 2.91
C GLU A 164 -13.73 11.16 4.12
N GLU A 165 -15.04 11.42 4.05
CA GLU A 165 -16.02 11.05 5.07
C GLU A 165 -16.07 9.54 5.33
N LEU A 166 -15.66 8.71 4.36
CA LEU A 166 -15.55 7.26 4.53
C LEU A 166 -14.71 6.86 5.74
N TRP A 167 -13.67 7.62 6.05
CA TRP A 167 -12.85 7.37 7.23
C TRP A 167 -13.67 7.44 8.51
N ARG A 168 -14.47 8.50 8.65
CA ARG A 168 -15.35 8.68 9.82
C ARG A 168 -16.47 7.65 9.87
N GLU A 169 -17.02 7.28 8.75
CA GLU A 169 -18.06 6.26 8.66
C GLU A 169 -17.56 4.87 9.08
N MET A 170 -16.31 4.54 8.77
CA MET A 170 -15.71 3.25 9.07
C MET A 170 -15.06 3.18 10.46
N THR A 171 -14.54 4.29 10.98
CA THR A 171 -13.71 4.29 12.19
C THR A 171 -14.22 5.19 13.29
N GLY A 172 -15.24 6.01 13.03
CA GLY A 172 -15.73 7.06 13.94
C GLY A 172 -14.88 8.33 13.95
N LYS A 173 -13.76 8.38 13.21
CA LYS A 173 -12.79 9.49 13.19
C LYS A 173 -12.43 9.90 11.77
N SER A 174 -12.07 11.18 11.58
CA SER A 174 -11.46 11.64 10.33
C SER A 174 -10.05 11.04 10.16
N VAL A 175 -9.52 11.09 8.94
CA VAL A 175 -8.16 10.61 8.67
C VAL A 175 -7.10 11.42 9.43
N ASP A 176 -7.32 12.72 9.63
CA ASP A 176 -6.42 13.57 10.40
C ASP A 176 -6.44 13.24 11.90
N GLU A 177 -7.62 12.98 12.47
CA GLU A 177 -7.76 12.51 13.86
C GLU A 177 -7.07 11.16 14.06
N LEU A 178 -7.24 10.22 13.12
CA LEU A 178 -6.53 8.95 13.13
C LEU A 178 -5.01 9.13 13.00
N GLY A 179 -4.56 10.02 12.13
CA GLY A 179 -3.15 10.36 11.95
C GLY A 179 -2.51 10.92 13.22
N ALA A 180 -3.24 11.77 13.96
CA ALA A 180 -2.81 12.29 15.26
C ALA A 180 -2.74 11.20 16.34
N ASP A 181 -3.72 10.30 16.38
CA ASP A 181 -3.72 9.16 17.32
C ASP A 181 -2.57 8.18 17.03
N TRP A 182 -2.35 7.85 15.75
CA TRP A 182 -1.26 7.01 15.30
C TRP A 182 0.11 7.60 15.68
N LYS A 183 0.30 8.91 15.51
CA LYS A 183 1.56 9.56 15.90
C LYS A 183 1.79 9.49 17.39
N ARG A 184 0.76 9.79 18.22
CA ARG A 184 0.84 9.65 19.68
C ARG A 184 1.15 8.21 20.11
N PHE A 185 0.55 7.22 19.47
CA PHE A 185 0.85 5.81 19.73
C PHE A 185 2.34 5.50 19.54
N HIS A 186 2.94 5.97 18.45
CA HIS A 186 4.37 5.73 18.20
C HIS A 186 5.29 6.52 19.14
N GLU A 187 4.92 7.74 19.50
CA GLU A 187 5.63 8.54 20.51
C GLU A 187 5.69 7.81 21.86
N GLN A 188 4.55 7.30 22.32
CA GLN A 188 4.47 6.55 23.58
C GLN A 188 5.28 5.25 23.51
N ARG A 189 5.12 4.47 22.44
CA ARG A 189 5.84 3.21 22.24
C ARG A 189 7.36 3.40 22.28
N LEU A 190 7.87 4.43 21.61
CA LEU A 190 9.31 4.68 21.56
C LEU A 190 9.87 5.15 22.90
N ARG A 191 9.14 5.99 23.66
CA ARG A 191 9.55 6.38 25.03
C ARG A 191 9.65 5.18 25.97
N THR A 192 8.70 4.25 25.89
CA THR A 192 8.71 3.05 26.75
C THR A 192 9.87 2.13 26.42
N THR A 193 10.29 2.06 25.16
CA THR A 193 11.42 1.23 24.73
C THR A 193 12.75 1.79 25.24
N ASP A 194 12.92 3.11 25.22
CA ASP A 194 14.13 3.77 25.73
C ASP A 194 14.27 3.59 27.27
N SER A 195 13.15 3.70 28.00
CA SER A 195 13.13 3.52 29.48
C SER A 195 13.39 2.08 29.94
N SER A 196 13.39 1.10 29.05
CA SER A 196 13.61 -0.32 29.37
C SER A 196 15.05 -0.77 29.11
N GLN A 197 15.92 0.14 28.64
CA GLN A 197 17.33 -0.13 28.33
C GLN A 197 18.30 0.51 29.35
N ASP A 198 17.76 1.27 30.30
CA ASP A 198 18.45 1.80 31.46
C ASP A 198 18.24 0.91 32.70
#